data_9792440085958149933ef1f4a9337c16
#
_entry.id   9792440085958149933ef1f4a9337c16
#
_cell.length_a   1.000
_cell.length_b   1.000
_cell.length_c   1.000
_cell.angle_alpha   90.00
_cell.angle_beta   90.00
_cell.angle_gamma   90.00
#
_symmetry.space_group_name_H-M   'P 1'
#
loop_
_entity.id
_entity.type
_entity.pdbx_description
1 polymer ?
#
loop_
_entity_poly.entity_id
_entity_poly.type
_entity_poly.pdbx_seq_one_letter_code
_entity_poly.pdbx_strand_id
1 'polypeptide(L)'
;MFDNGQTITPAQLKYLLALRTEKGLEDKFTEEQAAALTKAAASRWIERAKELPTVGRKTHFGIVPHEDDVPEGRYAIVDEDGVLKFFVVDRPSEGKWAGWVFLKIQASDDLYPIKDPARKEFIYKAIAHSPREASMRYGRELGHCGVCGRTLTDPNSIALGIGPVCAGRMGW
;
A
#
# COMPACT_ATOMS: atom_id res chain seq x y z
N MET A 1 -3.07 -32.66 -24.25
CA MET A 1 -1.74 -32.18 -23.86
C MET A 1 -1.40 -32.90 -22.58
N PHE A 2 -0.46 -33.83 -22.64
CA PHE A 2 -0.13 -34.72 -21.51
C PHE A 2 0.62 -33.92 -20.45
N ASP A 3 0.10 -33.94 -19.23
CA ASP A 3 0.76 -33.39 -18.02
C ASP A 3 1.97 -34.30 -17.74
N ASN A 4 3.18 -33.80 -17.95
CA ASN A 4 4.43 -34.59 -17.83
C ASN A 4 4.76 -35.00 -16.39
N GLY A 5 3.84 -34.96 -15.44
CA GLY A 5 4.02 -35.44 -14.08
C GLY A 5 5.17 -34.78 -13.28
N GLN A 6 5.77 -33.72 -13.82
CA GLN A 6 6.83 -32.98 -13.10
C GLN A 6 6.23 -32.20 -11.93
N THR A 7 6.80 -32.44 -10.75
CA THR A 7 6.44 -31.68 -9.55
C THR A 7 6.77 -30.20 -9.69
N ILE A 8 6.03 -29.36 -8.96
CA ILE A 8 6.28 -27.92 -8.88
C ILE A 8 7.76 -27.61 -8.62
N THR A 9 8.29 -26.60 -9.29
CA THR A 9 9.67 -26.17 -9.01
C THR A 9 9.72 -25.33 -7.73
N PRO A 10 10.87 -25.32 -7.01
CA PRO A 10 11.02 -24.47 -5.81
C PRO A 10 10.70 -22.99 -6.06
N ALA A 11 11.06 -22.47 -7.25
CA ALA A 11 10.76 -21.09 -7.63
C ALA A 11 9.25 -20.87 -7.83
N GLN A 12 8.56 -21.79 -8.49
CA GLN A 12 7.11 -21.73 -8.66
C GLN A 12 6.38 -21.84 -7.30
N LEU A 13 6.81 -22.75 -6.44
CA LEU A 13 6.24 -22.91 -5.11
C LEU A 13 6.37 -21.63 -4.29
N LYS A 14 7.57 -21.06 -4.22
CA LYS A 14 7.83 -19.79 -3.53
C LYS A 14 6.93 -18.68 -4.06
N TYR A 15 6.80 -18.57 -5.37
CA TYR A 15 5.97 -17.53 -6.00
C TYR A 15 4.47 -17.76 -5.77
N LEU A 16 4.00 -19.01 -5.85
CA LEU A 16 2.61 -19.37 -5.59
C LEU A 16 2.22 -19.09 -4.13
N LEU A 17 3.11 -19.39 -3.18
CA LEU A 17 2.88 -19.08 -1.75
C LEU A 17 2.86 -17.57 -1.50
N ALA A 18 3.71 -16.79 -2.16
CA ALA A 18 3.68 -15.34 -2.08
C ALA A 18 2.35 -14.78 -2.61
N LEU A 19 1.88 -15.25 -3.78
CA LEU A 19 0.57 -14.88 -4.33
C LEU A 19 -0.59 -15.32 -3.45
N ARG A 20 -0.50 -16.50 -2.83
CA ARG A 20 -1.51 -17.00 -1.88
C ARG A 20 -1.72 -16.00 -0.75
N THR A 21 -0.65 -15.50 -0.16
CA THR A 21 -0.70 -14.51 0.91
C THR A 21 -1.17 -13.14 0.38
N GLU A 22 -0.60 -12.69 -0.73
CA GLU A 22 -0.94 -11.40 -1.35
C GLU A 22 -2.42 -11.30 -1.75
N LYS A 23 -3.00 -12.40 -2.20
CA LYS A 23 -4.40 -12.47 -2.66
C LYS A 23 -5.38 -13.01 -1.60
N GLY A 24 -4.93 -13.26 -0.37
CA GLY A 24 -5.79 -13.75 0.72
C GLY A 24 -6.38 -15.12 0.46
N LEU A 25 -5.61 -16.01 -0.15
CA LEU A 25 -6.05 -17.36 -0.54
C LEU A 25 -5.66 -18.44 0.48
N GLU A 26 -5.34 -18.06 1.72
CA GLU A 26 -4.90 -18.98 2.77
C GLU A 26 -5.93 -20.07 3.07
N ASP A 27 -7.21 -19.75 2.96
CA ASP A 27 -8.33 -20.69 3.18
C ASP A 27 -8.61 -21.60 1.97
N LYS A 28 -7.99 -21.34 0.80
CA LYS A 28 -8.25 -22.07 -0.44
C LYS A 28 -7.34 -23.27 -0.62
N PHE A 29 -6.11 -23.22 -0.13
CA PHE A 29 -5.17 -24.34 -0.16
C PHE A 29 -4.05 -24.13 0.86
N THR A 30 -3.50 -25.25 1.36
CA THR A 30 -2.36 -25.25 2.30
C THR A 30 -1.03 -25.23 1.54
N GLU A 31 0.08 -24.98 2.25
CA GLU A 31 1.42 -25.06 1.69
C GLU A 31 1.75 -26.48 1.18
N GLU A 32 1.31 -27.50 1.92
CA GLU A 32 1.48 -28.92 1.54
C GLU A 32 0.74 -29.24 0.24
N GLN A 33 -0.50 -28.73 0.09
CA GLN A 33 -1.27 -28.88 -1.13
C GLN A 33 -0.60 -28.15 -2.31
N ALA A 34 -0.02 -26.97 -2.08
CA ALA A 34 0.75 -26.25 -3.08
C ALA A 34 1.98 -27.03 -3.54
N ALA A 35 2.72 -27.60 -2.58
CA ALA A 35 3.94 -28.40 -2.85
C ALA A 35 3.64 -29.71 -3.61
N ALA A 36 2.44 -30.24 -3.45
CA ALA A 36 2.00 -31.46 -4.16
C ALA A 36 1.53 -31.20 -5.62
N LEU A 37 1.48 -29.95 -6.06
CA LEU A 37 1.05 -29.62 -7.42
C LEU A 37 2.07 -30.06 -8.47
N THR A 38 1.57 -30.40 -9.67
CA THR A 38 2.42 -30.51 -10.83
C THR A 38 2.84 -29.13 -11.33
N LYS A 39 3.95 -29.05 -12.06
CA LYS A 39 4.44 -27.80 -12.67
C LYS A 39 3.36 -27.09 -13.51
N ALA A 40 2.61 -27.87 -14.29
CA ALA A 40 1.53 -27.33 -15.14
C ALA A 40 0.35 -26.82 -14.30
N ALA A 41 -0.03 -27.53 -13.24
CA ALA A 41 -1.07 -27.10 -12.32
C ALA A 41 -0.69 -25.83 -11.58
N ALA A 42 0.56 -25.74 -11.11
CA ALA A 42 1.10 -24.56 -10.45
C ALA A 42 1.08 -23.33 -11.37
N SER A 43 1.48 -23.49 -12.64
CA SER A 43 1.43 -22.38 -13.61
C SER A 43 0.00 -21.88 -13.82
N ARG A 44 -0.99 -22.77 -13.95
CA ARG A 44 -2.41 -22.37 -14.06
C ARG A 44 -2.92 -21.63 -12.82
N TRP A 45 -2.51 -22.08 -11.62
CA TRP A 45 -2.85 -21.40 -10.37
C TRP A 45 -2.23 -20.02 -10.28
N ILE A 46 -0.96 -19.87 -10.67
CA ILE A 46 -0.25 -18.59 -10.68
C ILE A 46 -0.95 -17.60 -11.62
N GLU A 47 -1.28 -18.01 -12.86
CA GLU A 47 -1.98 -17.12 -13.80
C GLU A 47 -3.35 -16.69 -13.27
N ARG A 48 -4.12 -17.63 -12.72
CA ARG A 48 -5.43 -17.32 -12.13
C ARG A 48 -5.34 -16.42 -10.91
N ALA A 49 -4.32 -16.61 -10.05
CA ALA A 49 -4.12 -15.79 -8.88
C ALA A 49 -3.70 -14.36 -9.22
N LYS A 50 -2.95 -14.13 -10.30
CA LYS A 50 -2.60 -12.79 -10.78
C LYS A 50 -3.81 -11.93 -11.14
N GLU A 51 -4.87 -12.55 -11.65
CA GLU A 51 -6.10 -11.86 -12.05
C GLU A 51 -6.98 -11.44 -10.86
N LEU A 52 -6.72 -12.00 -9.67
CA LEU A 52 -7.46 -11.66 -8.48
C LEU A 52 -6.99 -10.33 -7.88
N PRO A 53 -7.91 -9.55 -7.28
CA PRO A 53 -7.53 -8.34 -6.56
C PRO A 53 -6.59 -8.70 -5.40
N THR A 54 -5.62 -7.85 -5.15
CA THR A 54 -4.76 -7.96 -3.97
C THR A 54 -5.59 -7.63 -2.73
N VAL A 55 -5.60 -8.54 -1.76
CA VAL A 55 -6.22 -8.27 -0.46
C VAL A 55 -5.13 -7.89 0.54
N GLY A 56 -5.43 -6.96 1.42
CA GLY A 56 -4.52 -6.56 2.49
C GLY A 56 -4.03 -7.80 3.26
N ARG A 57 -2.75 -7.85 3.56
CA ARG A 57 -2.11 -8.98 4.24
C ARG A 57 -2.78 -9.22 5.61
N LYS A 58 -3.42 -10.38 5.80
CA LYS A 58 -3.90 -10.79 7.12
C LYS A 58 -2.69 -11.09 7.99
N THR A 59 -2.43 -10.27 9.00
CA THR A 59 -1.51 -10.60 10.09
C THR A 59 -2.27 -11.22 11.24
N HIS A 60 -1.55 -11.78 12.22
CA HIS A 60 -2.12 -12.31 13.48
C HIS A 60 -2.98 -11.26 14.24
N PHE A 61 -2.90 -9.99 13.86
CA PHE A 61 -3.62 -8.85 14.43
C PHE A 61 -4.68 -8.21 13.50
N GLY A 62 -5.06 -8.84 12.38
CA GLY A 62 -6.05 -8.33 11.44
C GLY A 62 -5.50 -8.11 10.02
N ILE A 63 -6.32 -7.49 9.16
CA ILE A 63 -5.94 -7.14 7.80
C ILE A 63 -4.89 -6.03 7.86
N VAL A 64 -3.69 -6.30 7.35
CA VAL A 64 -2.69 -5.25 7.16
C VAL A 64 -3.05 -4.51 5.88
N PRO A 65 -3.27 -3.19 5.92
CA PRO A 65 -3.48 -2.42 4.72
C PRO A 65 -2.30 -2.59 3.77
N HIS A 66 -2.61 -2.95 2.53
CA HIS A 66 -1.63 -2.97 1.47
C HIS A 66 -1.31 -1.54 1.03
N GLU A 67 -0.16 -1.33 0.39
CA GLU A 67 0.17 -0.02 -0.16
C GLU A 67 -0.90 0.52 -1.12
N ASP A 68 -1.67 -0.37 -1.76
CA ASP A 68 -2.79 0.00 -2.64
C ASP A 68 -4.04 0.51 -1.91
N ASP A 69 -4.18 0.19 -0.63
CA ASP A 69 -5.32 0.62 0.19
C ASP A 69 -5.16 2.08 0.70
N VAL A 70 -3.96 2.65 0.57
CA VAL A 70 -3.67 4.01 1.02
C VAL A 70 -3.70 4.97 -0.16
N PRO A 71 -4.56 5.99 -0.16
CA PRO A 71 -4.62 6.97 -1.24
C PRO A 71 -3.30 7.72 -1.45
N GLU A 72 -3.06 8.18 -2.67
CA GLU A 72 -2.01 9.16 -2.94
C GLU A 72 -2.25 10.43 -2.13
N GLY A 73 -1.20 10.97 -1.51
CA GLY A 73 -1.33 12.18 -0.70
C GLY A 73 -0.17 12.40 0.27
N ARG A 74 -0.37 13.38 1.14
CA ARG A 74 0.53 13.77 2.21
C ARG A 74 -0.14 13.55 3.55
N TYR A 75 0.59 13.02 4.50
CA TYR A 75 0.05 12.54 5.76
C TYR A 75 0.94 12.93 6.93
N ALA A 76 0.33 13.35 8.03
CA ALA A 76 1.01 13.56 9.30
C ALA A 76 0.53 12.51 10.29
N ILE A 77 1.42 11.65 10.74
CA ILE A 77 1.16 10.59 11.71
C ILE A 77 2.19 10.63 12.83
N VAL A 78 1.79 10.15 13.99
CA VAL A 78 2.71 9.93 15.11
C VAL A 78 3.37 8.57 14.87
N ASP A 79 4.69 8.54 14.80
CA ASP A 79 5.43 7.30 14.58
C ASP A 79 5.62 6.48 15.86
N GLU A 80 6.37 5.38 15.76
CA GLU A 80 6.64 4.46 16.87
C GLU A 80 7.34 5.14 18.06
N ASP A 81 8.07 6.22 17.82
CA ASP A 81 8.77 7.01 18.84
C ASP A 81 7.86 8.07 19.52
N GLY A 82 6.58 8.13 19.14
CA GLY A 82 5.64 9.13 19.62
C GLY A 82 5.82 10.52 19.00
N VAL A 83 6.61 10.65 17.95
CA VAL A 83 6.93 11.91 17.26
C VAL A 83 6.07 12.09 16.04
N LEU A 84 5.50 13.29 15.85
CA LEU A 84 4.77 13.65 14.65
C LEU A 84 5.75 13.74 13.47
N LYS A 85 5.51 12.95 12.45
CA LYS A 85 6.31 12.91 11.21
C LYS A 85 5.41 13.02 9.99
N PHE A 86 6.00 13.51 8.89
CA PHE A 86 5.30 13.79 7.65
C PHE A 86 5.70 12.79 6.59
N PHE A 87 4.71 12.25 5.89
CA PHE A 87 4.90 11.22 4.88
C PHE A 87 4.18 11.58 3.59
N VAL A 88 4.73 11.11 2.48
CA VAL A 88 4.15 11.26 1.15
C VAL A 88 3.99 9.88 0.53
N VAL A 89 2.76 9.56 0.13
CA VAL A 89 2.43 8.42 -0.72
C VAL A 89 2.31 8.94 -2.13
N ASP A 90 3.20 8.50 -3.01
CA ASP A 90 3.35 8.97 -4.38
C ASP A 90 3.04 7.82 -5.35
N ARG A 91 2.17 8.09 -6.35
CA ARG A 91 1.71 7.12 -7.35
C ARG A 91 1.89 7.70 -8.75
N PRO A 92 3.09 7.59 -9.34
CA PRO A 92 3.30 8.06 -10.70
C PRO A 92 2.35 7.38 -11.68
N SER A 93 1.62 8.18 -12.45
CA SER A 93 0.73 7.69 -13.52
C SER A 93 1.43 7.52 -14.87
N GLU A 94 2.64 8.09 -14.99
CA GLU A 94 3.40 8.12 -16.23
C GLU A 94 4.88 7.79 -16.02
N GLY A 95 5.56 7.45 -17.11
CA GLY A 95 7.00 7.19 -17.14
C GLY A 95 7.39 5.80 -16.62
N LYS A 96 8.68 5.63 -16.35
CA LYS A 96 9.30 4.35 -15.94
C LYS A 96 8.67 3.73 -14.69
N TRP A 97 8.11 4.56 -13.82
CA TRP A 97 7.60 4.16 -12.51
C TRP A 97 6.07 4.18 -12.45
N ALA A 98 5.39 4.26 -13.60
CA ALA A 98 3.93 4.21 -13.65
C ALA A 98 3.41 2.93 -12.99
N GLY A 99 2.41 3.07 -12.11
CA GLY A 99 1.82 1.97 -11.36
C GLY A 99 2.61 1.54 -10.10
N TRP A 100 3.74 2.17 -9.81
CA TRP A 100 4.45 1.94 -8.55
C TRP A 100 3.94 2.84 -7.43
N VAL A 101 4.11 2.37 -6.20
CA VAL A 101 3.78 3.13 -5.00
C VAL A 101 5.05 3.41 -4.21
N PHE A 102 5.28 4.69 -3.94
CA PHE A 102 6.44 5.14 -3.18
C PHE A 102 6.00 5.78 -1.87
N LEU A 103 6.47 5.24 -0.76
CA LEU A 103 6.34 5.87 0.54
C LEU A 103 7.62 6.62 0.87
N LYS A 104 7.48 7.92 1.13
CA LYS A 104 8.59 8.82 1.44
C LYS A 104 8.35 9.51 2.77
N ILE A 105 9.40 9.74 3.55
CA ILE A 105 9.35 10.64 4.70
C ILE A 105 9.80 12.02 4.27
N GLN A 106 9.09 13.05 4.73
CA GLN A 106 9.47 14.44 4.51
C GLN A 106 10.29 14.94 5.71
N ALA A 107 11.48 15.45 5.42
CA ALA A 107 12.35 16.14 6.38
C ALA A 107 12.67 17.52 5.82
N SER A 108 12.12 18.58 6.42
CA SER A 108 12.07 19.90 5.84
C SER A 108 11.42 19.90 4.45
N ASP A 109 12.11 20.34 3.41
CA ASP A 109 11.61 20.37 2.04
C ASP A 109 11.99 19.12 1.22
N ASP A 110 12.80 18.23 1.80
CA ASP A 110 13.31 17.05 1.12
C ASP A 110 12.45 15.80 1.40
N LEU A 111 12.37 14.91 0.39
CA LEU A 111 11.65 13.65 0.44
C LEU A 111 12.60 12.46 0.35
N TYR A 112 12.65 11.61 1.35
CA TYR A 112 13.50 10.42 1.41
C TYR A 112 12.67 9.14 1.32
N PRO A 113 13.00 8.21 0.41
CA PRO A 113 12.24 6.97 0.27
C PRO A 113 12.44 6.07 1.48
N ILE A 114 11.33 5.51 1.98
CA ILE A 114 11.34 4.49 3.04
C ILE A 114 11.48 3.13 2.38
N LYS A 115 12.54 2.40 2.72
CA LYS A 115 12.86 1.09 2.15
C LYS A 115 12.52 -0.07 3.09
N ASP A 116 12.57 0.18 4.40
CA ASP A 116 12.31 -0.85 5.42
C ASP A 116 10.85 -1.32 5.38
N PRO A 117 10.59 -2.63 5.17
CA PRO A 117 9.25 -3.17 5.03
C PRO A 117 8.42 -3.05 6.30
N ALA A 118 9.02 -3.25 7.48
CA ALA A 118 8.30 -3.17 8.76
C ALA A 118 7.83 -1.74 9.03
N ARG A 119 8.70 -0.76 8.75
CA ARG A 119 8.36 0.65 8.87
C ARG A 119 7.29 1.09 7.87
N LYS A 120 7.35 0.59 6.62
CA LYS A 120 6.28 0.83 5.63
C LYS A 120 4.94 0.30 6.13
N GLU A 121 4.92 -0.93 6.61
CA GLU A 121 3.71 -1.58 7.14
C GLU A 121 3.09 -0.77 8.29
N PHE A 122 3.89 -0.31 9.24
CA PHE A 122 3.44 0.54 10.34
C PHE A 122 2.79 1.83 9.81
N ILE A 123 3.46 2.53 8.89
CA ILE A 123 3.00 3.80 8.34
C ILE A 123 1.71 3.61 7.54
N TYR A 124 1.62 2.58 6.68
CA TYR A 124 0.40 2.29 5.92
C TYR A 124 -0.78 1.97 6.84
N LYS A 125 -0.58 1.20 7.91
CA LYS A 125 -1.62 0.96 8.93
C LYS A 125 -2.10 2.26 9.58
N ALA A 126 -1.17 3.09 9.99
CA ALA A 126 -1.49 4.35 10.65
C ALA A 126 -2.27 5.30 9.71
N ILE A 127 -1.90 5.38 8.43
CA ILE A 127 -2.63 6.17 7.43
C ILE A 127 -4.01 5.55 7.16
N ALA A 128 -4.08 4.24 6.92
CA ALA A 128 -5.32 3.55 6.56
C ALA A 128 -6.39 3.59 7.68
N HIS A 129 -5.96 3.72 8.93
CA HIS A 129 -6.88 3.90 10.06
C HIS A 129 -7.74 5.17 9.91
N SER A 130 -7.17 6.28 9.44
CA SER A 130 -7.89 7.53 9.19
C SER A 130 -7.16 8.39 8.15
N PRO A 131 -7.23 8.05 6.86
CA PRO A 131 -6.46 8.76 5.81
C PRO A 131 -6.85 10.23 5.71
N ARG A 132 -8.15 10.53 5.84
CA ARG A 132 -8.64 11.90 5.86
C ARG A 132 -8.00 12.73 6.96
N GLU A 133 -8.08 12.26 8.22
CA GLU A 133 -7.57 13.01 9.37
C GLU A 133 -6.04 13.18 9.32
N ALA A 134 -5.31 12.15 8.92
CA ALA A 134 -3.87 12.22 8.75
C ALA A 134 -3.46 13.25 7.66
N SER A 135 -4.22 13.31 6.57
CA SER A 135 -4.02 14.27 5.48
C SER A 135 -4.38 15.70 5.90
N MET A 136 -5.51 15.88 6.58
CA MET A 136 -5.92 17.17 7.13
C MET A 136 -4.92 17.69 8.17
N ARG A 137 -4.40 16.82 9.03
CA ARG A 137 -3.35 17.17 10.00
C ARG A 137 -2.09 17.66 9.30
N TYR A 138 -1.64 16.98 8.23
CA TYR A 138 -0.51 17.44 7.43
C TYR A 138 -0.71 18.88 6.95
N GLY A 139 -1.89 19.19 6.44
CA GLY A 139 -2.17 20.53 5.92
C GLY A 139 -2.24 21.60 6.99
N ARG A 140 -2.80 21.28 8.16
CA ARG A 140 -2.85 22.20 9.30
C ARG A 140 -1.46 22.52 9.87
N GLU A 141 -0.58 21.52 9.92
CA GLU A 141 0.79 21.65 10.44
C GLU A 141 1.71 22.42 9.49
N LEU A 142 1.60 22.19 8.19
CA LEU A 142 2.54 22.71 7.21
C LEU A 142 1.98 23.82 6.30
N GLY A 143 0.69 24.12 6.37
CA GLY A 143 0.05 25.13 5.50
C GLY A 143 -0.08 24.72 4.04
N HIS A 144 0.15 23.44 3.73
CA HIS A 144 0.03 22.89 2.38
C HIS A 144 -1.08 21.84 2.32
N CYS A 145 -1.86 21.83 1.25
CA CYS A 145 -2.94 20.85 1.06
C CYS A 145 -2.43 19.41 1.23
N GLY A 146 -3.01 18.65 2.16
CA GLY A 146 -2.62 17.28 2.44
C GLY A 146 -2.83 16.31 1.27
N VAL A 147 -3.57 16.68 0.22
CA VAL A 147 -3.74 15.86 -0.98
C VAL A 147 -2.75 16.25 -2.07
N CYS A 148 -2.75 17.50 -2.53
CA CYS A 148 -1.96 17.91 -3.70
C CYS A 148 -0.68 18.71 -3.36
N GLY A 149 -0.48 19.10 -2.09
CA GLY A 149 0.70 19.84 -1.65
C GLY A 149 0.73 21.34 -2.01
N ARG A 150 -0.31 21.89 -2.63
CA ARG A 150 -0.38 23.35 -2.90
C ARG A 150 -0.52 24.11 -1.59
N THR A 151 0.11 25.28 -1.51
CA THR A 151 -0.05 26.19 -0.38
C THR A 151 -1.53 26.58 -0.20
N LEU A 152 -2.00 26.51 1.02
CA LEU A 152 -3.35 26.91 1.39
C LEU A 152 -3.37 28.40 1.73
N THR A 153 -4.25 29.16 1.10
CA THR A 153 -4.37 30.62 1.30
C THR A 153 -5.73 31.03 1.83
N ASP A 154 -6.76 30.23 1.56
CA ASP A 154 -8.11 30.46 2.08
C ASP A 154 -8.22 30.02 3.55
N PRO A 155 -8.77 30.84 4.47
CA PRO A 155 -8.86 30.52 5.90
C PRO A 155 -9.55 29.21 6.22
N ASN A 156 -10.62 28.85 5.49
CA ASN A 156 -11.33 27.58 5.69
C ASN A 156 -10.45 26.38 5.27
N SER A 157 -9.76 26.52 4.14
CA SER A 157 -8.83 25.49 3.66
C SER A 157 -7.64 25.29 4.58
N ILE A 158 -7.12 26.36 5.18
CA ILE A 158 -6.05 26.31 6.20
C ILE A 158 -6.57 25.59 7.44
N ALA A 159 -7.74 25.95 7.95
CA ALA A 159 -8.34 25.31 9.11
C ALA A 159 -8.62 23.81 8.89
N LEU A 160 -9.04 23.44 7.69
CA LEU A 160 -9.27 22.05 7.29
C LEU A 160 -7.97 21.29 6.96
N GLY A 161 -6.94 21.98 6.48
CA GLY A 161 -5.70 21.36 5.97
C GLY A 161 -5.84 20.80 4.54
N ILE A 162 -6.96 21.03 3.88
CA ILE A 162 -7.27 20.53 2.52
C ILE A 162 -8.09 21.57 1.78
N GLY A 163 -7.76 21.81 0.50
CA GLY A 163 -8.55 22.68 -0.36
C GLY A 163 -9.85 22.01 -0.85
N PRO A 164 -10.91 22.80 -1.16
CA PRO A 164 -12.25 22.26 -1.46
C PRO A 164 -12.27 21.34 -2.68
N VAL A 165 -11.48 21.62 -3.71
CA VAL A 165 -11.39 20.77 -4.91
C VAL A 165 -10.80 19.39 -4.55
N CYS A 166 -9.78 19.36 -3.70
CA CYS A 166 -9.17 18.11 -3.25
C CYS A 166 -10.11 17.33 -2.31
N ALA A 167 -10.81 18.01 -1.40
CA ALA A 167 -11.79 17.38 -0.53
C ALA A 167 -12.92 16.72 -1.35
N GLY A 168 -13.47 17.44 -2.34
CA GLY A 168 -14.49 16.88 -3.22
C GLY A 168 -14.01 15.68 -4.05
N ARG A 169 -12.78 15.73 -4.57
CA ARG A 169 -12.18 14.61 -5.34
C ARG A 169 -11.98 13.36 -4.48
N MET A 170 -11.64 13.53 -3.21
CA MET A 170 -11.42 12.43 -2.28
C MET A 170 -12.69 11.93 -1.59
N GLY A 171 -13.82 12.64 -1.75
CA GLY A 171 -15.05 12.35 -1.03
C GLY A 171 -14.99 12.68 0.46
N TRP A 172 -14.21 13.67 0.86
CA TRP A 172 -13.90 14.05 2.25
C TRP A 172 -14.63 15.32 2.71
#